data_d72cfe00dd92d8085c7bc1a8b92c839f
#
_entry.id   d72cfe00dd92d8085c7bc1a8b92c839f
#
_cell.length_a   1.000
_cell.length_b   1.000
_cell.length_c   1.000
_cell.angle_alpha   90.00
_cell.angle_beta   90.00
_cell.angle_gamma   90.00
#
_symmetry.space_group_name_H-M   'P 1'
#
loop_
_entity.id
_entity.type
_entity.pdbx_description
1 polymer ?
#
loop_
_entity_poly.entity_id
_entity_poly.type
_entity_poly.pdbx_seq_one_letter_code
_entity_poly.pdbx_strand_id
1 'polypeptide(L)'
;LVQKEVADRIVARDGKESILSLSVKAYGTPKREFLVPRGAFKPAPKVDSAVLTIRDISRKNFANKNEEQKFFKLIHAGFAHKRKFVRKNLAEASLPQGDIPEKARAEDLPLSAWLALMHNTV
;
A
#
# COMPACT_ATOMS: atom_id res chain seq x y z
N LEU A 1 16.24 3.42 8.31
CA LEU A 1 16.61 4.54 7.45
C LEU A 1 16.37 4.19 5.99
N VAL A 2 15.59 5.00 5.29
CA VAL A 2 15.29 4.81 3.87
C VAL A 2 15.41 6.15 3.14
N GLN A 3 15.38 6.12 1.80
CA GLN A 3 15.33 7.36 1.03
C GLN A 3 14.03 8.11 1.32
N LYS A 4 14.09 9.45 1.31
CA LYS A 4 12.94 10.31 1.59
C LYS A 4 11.73 9.93 0.74
N GLU A 5 11.92 9.76 -0.57
CA GLU A 5 10.84 9.39 -1.50
C GLU A 5 10.19 8.06 -1.14
N VAL A 6 10.99 7.07 -0.74
CA VAL A 6 10.48 5.76 -0.32
C VAL A 6 9.64 5.89 0.94
N ALA A 7 10.09 6.65 1.94
CA ALA A 7 9.34 6.90 3.16
C ALA A 7 8.00 7.57 2.84
N ASP A 8 8.01 8.60 1.99
CA ASP A 8 6.80 9.32 1.61
C ASP A 8 5.79 8.41 0.89
N ARG A 9 6.27 7.49 0.08
CA ARG A 9 5.40 6.50 -0.60
C ARG A 9 4.82 5.49 0.37
N ILE A 10 5.61 5.03 1.34
CA ILE A 10 5.13 4.05 2.34
C ILE A 10 4.01 4.64 3.19
N VAL A 11 4.15 5.91 3.61
CA VAL A 11 3.11 6.56 4.41
C VAL A 11 1.97 7.15 3.55
N ALA A 12 2.09 7.10 2.22
CA ALA A 12 1.15 7.69 1.27
C ALA A 12 0.92 9.18 1.56
N ARG A 13 2.00 9.94 1.62
CA ARG A 13 1.98 11.35 2.04
C ARG A 13 1.10 12.24 1.17
N ASP A 14 1.01 11.94 -0.12
CA ASP A 14 0.15 12.66 -1.06
C ASP A 14 -1.30 12.17 -1.05
N GLY A 15 -1.65 11.26 -0.16
CA GLY A 15 -2.97 10.65 -0.10
C GLY A 15 -3.20 9.54 -1.13
N LYS A 16 -2.17 9.17 -1.90
CA LYS A 16 -2.25 8.13 -2.92
C LYS A 16 -1.59 6.85 -2.43
N GLU A 17 -2.37 5.78 -2.33
CA GLU A 17 -1.85 4.47 -1.94
C GLU A 17 -1.11 3.79 -3.10
N SER A 18 -0.26 2.82 -2.75
CA SER A 18 0.47 1.99 -3.70
C SER A 18 0.49 0.56 -3.17
N ILE A 19 0.97 -0.39 -3.99
CA ILE A 19 1.18 -1.76 -3.50
C ILE A 19 2.11 -1.72 -2.30
N LEU A 20 3.17 -0.91 -2.35
CA LEU A 20 4.12 -0.80 -1.25
C LEU A 20 3.48 -0.26 0.03
N SER A 21 2.75 0.86 -0.05
CA SER A 21 2.12 1.45 1.13
C SER A 21 1.06 0.53 1.74
N LEU A 22 0.24 -0.10 0.91
CA LEU A 22 -0.79 -1.04 1.37
C LEU A 22 -0.17 -2.29 1.99
N SER A 23 0.93 -2.79 1.42
CA SER A 23 1.64 -3.95 1.95
C SER A 23 2.18 -3.69 3.35
N VAL A 24 2.73 -2.50 3.59
CA VAL A 24 3.23 -2.12 4.91
C VAL A 24 2.06 -1.89 5.88
N LYS A 25 1.06 -1.13 5.46
CA LYS A 25 -0.10 -0.79 6.31
C LYS A 25 -0.93 -2.01 6.69
N ALA A 26 -0.89 -3.07 5.88
CA ALA A 26 -1.59 -4.32 6.20
C ALA A 26 -1.04 -4.98 7.48
N TYR A 27 0.21 -4.73 7.83
CA TYR A 27 0.87 -5.35 8.97
C TYR A 27 1.22 -4.38 10.10
N GLY A 28 1.27 -3.08 9.84
CA GLY A 28 1.66 -2.13 10.87
C GLY A 28 1.29 -0.70 10.49
N THR A 29 1.67 0.23 11.35
CA THR A 29 1.40 1.65 11.17
C THR A 29 2.70 2.37 10.86
N PRO A 30 2.95 2.76 9.59
CA PRO A 30 4.17 3.47 9.23
C PRO A 30 4.06 4.95 9.62
N LYS A 31 5.19 5.52 10.04
CA LYS A 31 5.30 6.94 10.33
C LYS A 31 6.67 7.44 9.94
N ARG A 32 6.71 8.54 9.20
CA ARG A 32 7.96 9.23 8.91
C ARG A 32 8.30 10.13 10.10
N GLU A 33 9.35 9.77 10.85
CA GLU A 33 9.73 10.48 12.07
C GLU A 33 10.44 11.79 11.76
N PHE A 34 11.53 11.73 10.98
CA PHE A 34 12.25 12.94 10.57
C PHE A 34 13.12 12.67 9.34
N LEU A 35 13.56 13.75 8.71
CA LEU A 35 14.46 13.69 7.56
C LEU A 35 15.91 13.75 8.01
N VAL A 36 16.78 13.05 7.27
CA VAL A 36 18.22 13.14 7.44
C VAL A 36 18.80 13.71 6.15
N PRO A 37 19.35 14.95 6.17
CA PRO A 37 19.89 15.54 4.96
C PRO A 37 21.02 14.71 4.38
N ARG A 38 21.12 14.69 3.05
CA ARG A 38 22.18 13.95 2.36
C ARG A 38 23.60 14.34 2.81
N GLY A 39 23.79 15.61 3.19
CA GLY A 39 25.07 16.12 3.68
C GLY A 39 25.54 15.54 5.01
N ALA A 40 24.67 14.82 5.74
CA ALA A 40 25.02 14.15 6.99
C ALA A 40 25.87 12.89 6.77
N PHE A 41 26.00 12.43 5.53
CA PHE A 41 26.75 11.21 5.18
C PHE A 41 28.02 11.53 4.40
N LYS A 42 29.03 10.65 4.55
CA LYS A 42 30.29 10.72 3.78
C LYS A 42 30.60 9.34 3.20
N PRO A 43 30.60 9.16 1.87
CA PRO A 43 30.20 10.14 0.86
C PRO A 43 28.70 10.44 0.90
N ALA A 44 28.32 11.66 0.50
CA ALA A 44 26.91 12.04 0.50
C ALA A 44 26.13 11.27 -0.57
N PRO A 45 24.96 10.72 -0.24
CA PRO A 45 24.08 10.13 -1.25
C PRO A 45 23.49 11.23 -2.14
N LYS A 46 22.81 10.82 -3.23
CA LYS A 46 22.22 11.77 -4.17
C LYS A 46 20.93 12.42 -3.64
N VAL A 47 20.28 11.80 -2.68
CA VAL A 47 19.00 12.22 -2.13
C VAL A 47 19.03 12.21 -0.61
N ASP A 48 18.10 12.96 -0.01
CA ASP A 48 17.93 12.93 1.44
C ASP A 48 17.34 11.59 1.88
N SER A 49 17.59 11.23 3.13
CA SER A 49 17.04 10.04 3.76
C SER A 49 15.97 10.41 4.77
N ALA A 50 15.23 9.43 5.24
CA ALA A 50 14.24 9.61 6.28
C ALA A 50 14.32 8.45 7.27
N VAL A 51 14.01 8.74 8.53
CA VAL A 51 13.80 7.71 9.54
C VAL A 51 12.31 7.36 9.52
N LEU A 52 12.03 6.10 9.24
CA LEU A 52 10.68 5.56 9.19
C LEU A 52 10.52 4.56 10.32
N THR A 53 9.45 4.69 11.10
CA THR A 53 9.07 3.68 12.08
C THR A 53 7.81 2.98 11.63
N ILE A 54 7.72 1.70 11.95
CA ILE A 54 6.52 0.90 11.69
C ILE A 54 6.14 0.30 13.05
N ARG A 55 5.00 0.75 13.59
CA ARG A 55 4.52 0.34 14.91
C ARG A 55 3.39 -0.67 14.80
N ASP A 56 3.14 -1.36 15.91
CA ASP A 56 2.03 -2.31 16.03
C ASP A 56 2.03 -3.38 14.96
N ILE A 57 3.23 -3.88 14.64
CA ILE A 57 3.40 -4.90 13.61
C ILE A 57 2.72 -6.19 14.05
N SER A 58 1.76 -6.65 13.27
CA SER A 58 1.05 -7.90 13.53
C SER A 58 0.34 -8.41 12.28
N ARG A 59 -0.21 -9.61 12.37
CA ARG A 59 -1.04 -10.21 11.31
C ARG A 59 -2.53 -10.11 11.62
N LYS A 60 -2.93 -9.20 12.48
CA LYS A 60 -4.33 -9.08 12.94
C LYS A 60 -5.36 -8.89 11.83
N ASN A 61 -4.95 -8.35 10.67
CA ASN A 61 -5.84 -8.15 9.53
C ASN A 61 -6.15 -9.43 8.78
N PHE A 62 -5.41 -10.52 9.06
CA PHE A 62 -5.52 -11.78 8.34
C PHE A 62 -5.73 -12.92 9.34
N ALA A 63 -6.78 -13.71 9.12
CA ALA A 63 -7.05 -14.88 9.96
C ALA A 63 -6.09 -16.03 9.65
N ASN A 64 -5.60 -16.11 8.41
CA ASN A 64 -4.74 -17.20 7.94
C ASN A 64 -3.98 -16.80 6.67
N LYS A 65 -3.11 -17.69 6.19
CA LYS A 65 -2.35 -17.47 4.96
C LYS A 65 -3.21 -17.30 3.72
N ASN A 66 -4.36 -17.97 3.67
CA ASN A 66 -5.26 -17.84 2.52
C ASN A 66 -5.77 -16.42 2.37
N GLU A 67 -6.08 -15.76 3.48
CA GLU A 67 -6.50 -14.36 3.46
C GLU A 67 -5.37 -13.44 3.03
N GLU A 68 -4.15 -13.67 3.52
CA GLU A 68 -2.98 -12.91 3.09
C GLU A 68 -2.79 -13.02 1.57
N GLN A 69 -2.83 -14.24 1.04
CA GLN A 69 -2.69 -14.47 -0.40
C GLN A 69 -3.79 -13.81 -1.21
N LYS A 70 -5.02 -13.89 -0.72
CA LYS A 70 -6.18 -13.24 -1.35
C LYS A 70 -6.00 -11.74 -1.39
N PHE A 71 -5.57 -11.14 -0.29
CA PHE A 71 -5.31 -9.69 -0.20
C PHE A 71 -4.29 -9.25 -1.23
N PHE A 72 -3.12 -9.92 -1.28
CA PHE A 72 -2.07 -9.56 -2.23
C PHE A 72 -2.50 -9.79 -3.68
N LYS A 73 -3.26 -10.83 -3.95
CA LYS A 73 -3.81 -11.07 -5.28
C LYS A 73 -4.73 -9.94 -5.72
N LEU A 74 -5.59 -9.46 -4.81
CA LEU A 74 -6.51 -8.36 -5.08
C LEU A 74 -5.77 -7.06 -5.36
N ILE A 75 -4.79 -6.69 -4.52
CA ILE A 75 -4.07 -5.43 -4.75
C ILE A 75 -3.20 -5.48 -6.00
N HIS A 76 -2.52 -6.59 -6.27
CA HIS A 76 -1.74 -6.72 -7.51
C HIS A 76 -2.62 -6.62 -8.74
N ALA A 77 -3.78 -7.25 -8.75
CA ALA A 77 -4.72 -7.17 -9.86
C ALA A 77 -5.29 -5.75 -10.00
N GLY A 78 -5.67 -5.13 -8.87
CA GLY A 78 -6.26 -3.79 -8.89
C GLY A 78 -5.30 -2.70 -9.36
N PHE A 79 -4.00 -2.87 -9.12
CA PHE A 79 -2.95 -1.94 -9.59
C PHE A 79 -2.35 -2.32 -10.94
N ALA A 80 -2.85 -3.36 -11.62
CA ALA A 80 -2.25 -3.87 -12.84
C ALA A 80 -2.18 -2.83 -13.97
N HIS A 81 -3.21 -1.99 -14.09
CA HIS A 81 -3.25 -0.90 -15.07
C HIS A 81 -3.57 0.40 -14.33
N LYS A 82 -2.55 1.18 -14.09
CA LYS A 82 -2.57 2.37 -13.24
C LYS A 82 -3.65 3.38 -13.62
N ARG A 83 -3.91 3.58 -14.91
CA ARG A 83 -4.87 4.57 -15.39
C ARG A 83 -6.29 4.05 -15.53
N LYS A 84 -6.52 2.75 -15.36
CA LYS A 84 -7.85 2.16 -15.42
C LYS A 84 -8.54 2.21 -14.07
N PHE A 85 -9.86 2.17 -14.08
CA PHE A 85 -10.64 2.03 -12.86
C PHE A 85 -10.39 0.64 -12.24
N VAL A 86 -10.35 0.59 -10.92
CA VAL A 86 -9.99 -0.64 -10.21
C VAL A 86 -10.98 -1.78 -10.50
N ARG A 87 -12.26 -1.48 -10.64
CA ARG A 87 -13.25 -2.51 -10.96
C ARG A 87 -12.93 -3.20 -12.27
N LYS A 88 -12.49 -2.45 -13.27
CA LYS A 88 -12.11 -3.00 -14.57
C LYS A 88 -10.88 -3.89 -14.45
N ASN A 89 -9.88 -3.45 -13.68
CA ASN A 89 -8.68 -4.25 -13.43
C ASN A 89 -9.03 -5.59 -12.77
N LEU A 90 -9.91 -5.55 -11.78
CA LEU A 90 -10.36 -6.75 -11.07
C LEU A 90 -11.15 -7.67 -12.00
N ALA A 91 -12.04 -7.12 -12.82
CA ALA A 91 -12.82 -7.90 -13.78
C ALA A 91 -11.94 -8.61 -14.79
N GLU A 92 -10.91 -7.95 -15.31
CA GLU A 92 -9.96 -8.54 -16.24
C GLU A 92 -9.17 -9.70 -15.62
N ALA A 93 -8.99 -9.68 -14.31
CA ALA A 93 -8.35 -10.77 -13.57
C ALA A 93 -9.34 -11.82 -13.06
N SER A 94 -10.60 -11.71 -13.45
CA SER A 94 -11.69 -12.59 -12.98
C SER A 94 -11.87 -12.59 -11.46
N LEU A 95 -11.64 -11.42 -10.85
CA LEU A 95 -11.76 -11.24 -9.40
C LEU A 95 -13.02 -10.43 -9.07
N PRO A 96 -13.59 -10.64 -7.88
CA PRO A 96 -14.79 -9.91 -7.45
C PRO A 96 -14.49 -8.43 -7.26
N GLN A 97 -15.48 -7.60 -7.51
CA GLN A 97 -15.38 -6.15 -7.44
C GLN A 97 -16.05 -5.56 -6.21
N GLY A 98 -16.91 -6.33 -5.53
CA GLY A 98 -17.57 -5.90 -4.30
C GLY A 98 -18.32 -4.59 -4.45
N ASP A 99 -18.26 -3.76 -3.42
CA ASP A 99 -18.92 -2.46 -3.36
C ASP A 99 -18.01 -1.31 -3.76
N ILE A 100 -16.93 -1.58 -4.49
CA ILE A 100 -15.99 -0.55 -4.92
C ILE A 100 -16.69 0.43 -5.87
N PRO A 101 -16.53 1.76 -5.66
CA PRO A 101 -17.11 2.74 -6.56
C PRO A 101 -16.63 2.51 -8.00
N GLU A 102 -17.54 2.68 -8.96
CA GLU A 102 -17.29 2.39 -10.37
C GLU A 102 -16.10 3.17 -10.93
N LYS A 103 -15.94 4.43 -10.51
CA LYS A 103 -14.90 5.31 -11.02
C LYS A 103 -13.67 5.41 -10.12
N ALA A 104 -13.55 4.55 -9.12
CA ALA A 104 -12.39 4.55 -8.23
C ALA A 104 -11.18 3.95 -8.93
N ARG A 105 -10.02 4.57 -8.70
CA ARG A 105 -8.72 4.02 -9.07
C ARG A 105 -8.09 3.38 -7.86
N ALA A 106 -7.20 2.40 -8.10
CA ALA A 106 -6.59 1.65 -7.01
C ALA A 106 -5.87 2.55 -6.00
N GLU A 107 -5.18 3.59 -6.47
CA GLU A 107 -4.45 4.53 -5.63
C GLU A 107 -5.35 5.34 -4.69
N ASP A 108 -6.63 5.47 -4.99
CA ASP A 108 -7.61 6.23 -4.20
C ASP A 108 -8.29 5.40 -3.11
N LEU A 109 -8.08 4.08 -3.10
CA LEU A 109 -8.72 3.20 -2.13
C LEU A 109 -7.84 3.01 -0.89
N PRO A 110 -8.38 3.27 0.31
CA PRO A 110 -7.63 3.01 1.55
C PRO A 110 -7.54 1.51 1.84
N LEU A 111 -6.67 1.14 2.77
CA LEU A 111 -6.51 -0.26 3.20
C LEU A 111 -7.84 -0.90 3.59
N SER A 112 -8.70 -0.15 4.29
CA SER A 112 -9.99 -0.68 4.75
C SER A 112 -10.87 -1.18 3.59
N ALA A 113 -10.82 -0.50 2.44
CA ALA A 113 -11.59 -0.93 1.27
C ALA A 113 -11.09 -2.25 0.70
N TRP A 114 -9.77 -2.45 0.67
CA TRP A 114 -9.17 -3.69 0.21
C TRP A 114 -9.44 -4.85 1.17
N LEU A 115 -9.36 -4.59 2.48
CA LEU A 115 -9.68 -5.60 3.49
C LEU A 115 -11.16 -5.99 3.44
N ALA A 116 -12.05 -5.03 3.24
CA ALA A 116 -13.48 -5.31 3.08
C ALA A 116 -13.73 -6.19 1.85
N LEU A 117 -13.06 -5.88 0.73
CA LEU A 117 -13.17 -6.69 -0.48
C LEU A 117 -12.67 -8.11 -0.25
N MET A 118 -11.55 -8.27 0.45
CA MET A 118 -11.01 -9.58 0.80
C MET A 118 -12.01 -10.39 1.66
N HIS A 119 -12.59 -9.78 2.69
CA HIS A 119 -13.54 -10.46 3.58
C HIS A 119 -14.86 -10.83 2.89
N ASN A 120 -15.28 -10.05 1.91
CA ASN A 120 -16.53 -10.29 1.18
C ASN A 120 -16.34 -11.22 -0.02
N THR A 121 -15.14 -11.70 -0.26
CA THR A 121 -14.82 -12.61 -1.35
C THR A 121 -14.86 -14.04 -0.85
N VAL A 122 -15.64 -14.85 -1.51
CA VAL A 122 -15.77 -16.28 -1.16
C VAL A 122 -14.67 -17.08 -1.86
#